data_09bb312ada566647853627ba0412a99a
#
_entry.id   09bb312ada566647853627ba0412a99a
#
_cell.length_a   1.000
_cell.length_b   1.000
_cell.length_c   1.000
_cell.angle_alpha   90.00
_cell.angle_beta   90.00
_cell.angle_gamma   90.00
#
_symmetry.space_group_name_H-M   'P 1'
#
loop_
_entity.id
_entity.type
_entity.pdbx_description
1 polymer ?
#
loop_
_entity_poly.entity_id
_entity_poly.type
_entity_poly.pdbx_seq_one_letter_code
_entity_poly.pdbx_strand_id
1 'polypeptide(L)'
;LTKEFRSRFALLCQDAIKGDDATTVLGAIHRNLQMLHGRQRLYAQSLKILSDLDDLSEFVNRCSDNHFFDFVEFIFGSEHLWRFGSDADHNRFVEDVNRLFEVDDLPYALTGFVRQEGVGSFHGSPTKTIETTAYPRVILRDSQVEHAEIIEPTLTLLTGADFKSANDEFLAALTDYRKGDYGDCLTKCPSSFESVMKIICDRKK
;
A
#
# COMPACT_ATOMS: atom_id res chain seq x y z
N LEU A 1 16.16 -3.09 -6.06
CA LEU A 1 15.51 -2.28 -7.10
C LEU A 1 16.55 -1.47 -7.86
N THR A 2 16.44 -1.45 -9.18
CA THR A 2 17.34 -0.68 -10.05
C THR A 2 17.02 0.82 -10.00
N LYS A 3 17.98 1.66 -10.40
CA LYS A 3 17.78 3.10 -10.51
C LYS A 3 16.74 3.42 -11.59
N GLU A 4 16.73 2.65 -12.65
CA GLU A 4 15.80 2.77 -13.78
C GLU A 4 14.36 2.48 -13.34
N PHE A 5 14.15 1.45 -12.52
CA PHE A 5 12.83 1.16 -11.93
C PHE A 5 12.32 2.34 -11.09
N ARG A 6 13.16 2.84 -10.18
CA ARG A 6 12.80 3.98 -9.30
C ARG A 6 12.46 5.23 -10.11
N SER A 7 13.20 5.49 -11.19
CA SER A 7 12.92 6.63 -12.09
C SER A 7 11.60 6.44 -12.83
N ARG A 8 11.30 5.24 -13.33
CA ARG A 8 10.01 4.93 -13.99
C ARG A 8 8.84 5.07 -13.03
N PHE A 9 9.00 4.58 -11.80
CA PHE A 9 7.98 4.74 -10.77
C PHE A 9 7.75 6.22 -10.43
N ALA A 10 8.79 7.02 -10.32
CA ALA A 10 8.66 8.47 -10.09
C ALA A 10 7.89 9.17 -11.22
N LEU A 11 8.12 8.79 -12.49
CA LEU A 11 7.36 9.29 -13.64
C LEU A 11 5.88 8.89 -13.56
N LEU A 12 5.59 7.63 -13.20
CA LEU A 12 4.20 7.20 -12.97
C LEU A 12 3.50 8.04 -11.89
N CYS A 13 4.20 8.34 -10.79
CA CYS A 13 3.65 9.20 -9.74
C CYS A 13 3.36 10.62 -10.27
N GLN A 14 4.24 11.19 -11.08
CA GLN A 14 4.03 12.52 -11.68
C GLN A 14 2.82 12.54 -12.62
N ASP A 15 2.60 11.47 -13.37
CA ASP A 15 1.44 11.34 -14.26
C ASP A 15 0.13 11.13 -13.48
N ALA A 16 0.19 10.43 -12.35
CA ALA A 16 -0.96 10.16 -11.49
C ALA A 16 -1.36 11.38 -10.64
N ILE A 17 -0.37 12.09 -10.07
CA ILE A 17 -0.61 13.27 -9.22
C ILE A 17 -0.74 14.49 -10.12
N LYS A 18 -1.97 14.88 -10.47
CA LYS A 18 -2.25 16.01 -11.33
C LYS A 18 -2.46 17.30 -10.51
N GLY A 19 -1.86 18.42 -10.97
CA GLY A 19 -2.13 19.77 -10.51
C GLY A 19 -1.27 20.28 -9.35
N ASP A 20 -1.68 21.42 -8.78
CA ASP A 20 -0.94 22.16 -7.73
C ASP A 20 -0.85 21.43 -6.39
N ASP A 21 -1.54 20.33 -6.27
CA ASP A 21 -1.60 19.51 -5.03
C ASP A 21 -0.42 18.55 -4.85
N ALA A 22 0.40 18.33 -5.88
CA ALA A 22 1.53 17.39 -5.82
C ALA A 22 2.48 17.71 -4.65
N THR A 23 2.81 18.97 -4.45
CA THR A 23 3.69 19.43 -3.37
C THR A 23 3.10 19.10 -1.99
N THR A 24 1.80 19.30 -1.81
CA THR A 24 1.09 19.01 -0.55
C THR A 24 1.07 17.52 -0.26
N VAL A 25 0.74 16.69 -1.24
CA VAL A 25 0.70 15.23 -1.11
C VAL A 25 2.09 14.67 -0.81
N LEU A 26 3.10 15.05 -1.59
CA LEU A 26 4.46 14.58 -1.38
C LEU A 26 5.07 15.09 -0.06
N GLY A 27 4.71 16.30 0.38
CA GLY A 27 5.09 16.81 1.69
C GLY A 27 4.46 16.02 2.85
N ALA A 28 3.21 15.58 2.71
CA ALA A 28 2.57 14.71 3.71
C ALA A 28 3.24 13.32 3.74
N ILE A 29 3.54 12.74 2.59
CA ILE A 29 4.27 11.46 2.49
C ILE A 29 5.66 11.58 3.11
N HIS A 30 6.40 12.65 2.81
CA HIS A 30 7.71 12.92 3.40
C HIS A 30 7.63 12.92 4.93
N ARG A 31 6.66 13.63 5.51
CA ARG A 31 6.45 13.67 6.97
C ARG A 31 6.11 12.30 7.54
N ASN A 32 5.27 11.52 6.88
CA ASN A 32 4.91 10.17 7.32
C ASN A 32 6.14 9.24 7.32
N LEU A 33 6.98 9.33 6.30
CA LEU A 33 8.25 8.60 6.25
C LEU A 33 9.22 9.04 7.35
N GLN A 34 9.31 10.36 7.63
CA GLN A 34 10.13 10.86 8.74
C GLN A 34 9.68 10.26 10.08
N MET A 35 8.36 10.22 10.34
CA MET A 35 7.80 9.61 11.55
C MET A 35 8.07 8.10 11.60
N LEU A 36 7.85 7.38 10.52
CA LEU A 36 8.08 5.95 10.44
C LEU A 36 9.55 5.58 10.72
N HIS A 37 10.48 6.34 10.15
CA HIS A 37 11.92 6.07 10.30
C HIS A 37 12.57 6.78 11.48
N GLY A 38 11.83 7.59 12.24
CA GLY A 38 12.34 8.35 13.38
C GLY A 38 13.45 9.35 13.00
N ARG A 39 13.37 9.95 11.81
CA ARG A 39 14.40 10.83 11.25
C ARG A 39 13.84 12.21 10.92
N GLN A 40 14.56 13.26 11.29
CA GLN A 40 14.21 14.63 10.89
C GLN A 40 14.51 14.88 9.39
N ARG A 41 15.46 14.15 8.82
CA ARG A 41 15.75 14.09 7.39
C ARG A 41 15.86 12.65 6.96
N LEU A 42 15.24 12.34 5.85
CA LEU A 42 15.25 10.99 5.31
C LEU A 42 16.61 10.64 4.73
N TYR A 43 17.29 11.63 4.10
CA TYR A 43 18.62 11.45 3.52
C TYR A 43 19.64 12.42 4.16
N ALA A 44 20.39 11.93 5.15
CA ALA A 44 21.24 12.76 6.02
C ALA A 44 22.62 13.16 5.43
N GLN A 45 22.98 12.77 4.19
CA GLN A 45 24.33 12.97 3.66
C GLN A 45 24.56 14.31 2.94
N SER A 46 23.58 15.16 2.80
CA SER A 46 23.74 16.47 2.15
C SER A 46 23.95 17.58 3.18
N LEU A 47 25.09 18.28 3.08
CA LEU A 47 25.34 19.52 3.80
C LEU A 47 24.51 20.70 3.28
N LYS A 48 23.78 20.52 2.16
CA LYS A 48 22.88 21.53 1.61
C LYS A 48 21.55 21.48 2.33
N ILE A 49 20.95 22.63 2.59
CA ILE A 49 19.57 22.75 3.00
C ILE A 49 18.72 22.39 1.78
N LEU A 50 18.27 21.13 1.73
CA LEU A 50 17.35 20.64 0.73
C LEU A 50 15.92 20.99 1.15
N SER A 51 15.05 21.28 0.18
CA SER A 51 13.61 21.30 0.42
C SER A 51 13.12 19.91 0.82
N ASP A 52 11.92 19.80 1.39
CA ASP A 52 11.32 18.51 1.73
C ASP A 52 11.18 17.60 0.51
N LEU A 53 10.91 18.18 -0.66
CA LEU A 53 10.82 17.43 -1.93
C LEU A 53 12.17 16.92 -2.42
N ASP A 54 13.24 17.73 -2.25
CA ASP A 54 14.59 17.29 -2.60
C ASP A 54 15.03 16.14 -1.68
N ASP A 55 14.76 16.25 -0.36
CA ASP A 55 15.06 15.21 0.63
C ASP A 55 14.30 13.90 0.32
N LEU A 56 13.01 14.00 -0.04
CA LEU A 56 12.21 12.86 -0.48
C LEU A 56 12.76 12.25 -1.77
N SER A 57 13.12 13.06 -2.75
CA SER A 57 13.67 12.61 -4.03
C SER A 57 14.99 11.86 -3.83
N GLU A 58 15.92 12.41 -3.03
CA GLU A 58 17.17 11.74 -2.70
C GLU A 58 16.95 10.43 -1.93
N PHE A 59 15.99 10.43 -1.01
CA PHE A 59 15.59 9.22 -0.27
C PHE A 59 15.09 8.14 -1.24
N VAL A 60 14.11 8.44 -2.07
CA VAL A 60 13.52 7.50 -3.04
C VAL A 60 14.59 6.90 -3.97
N ASN A 61 15.55 7.73 -4.40
CA ASN A 61 16.62 7.27 -5.29
C ASN A 61 17.67 6.39 -4.61
N ARG A 62 17.85 6.48 -3.28
CA ARG A 62 19.02 5.89 -2.59
C ARG A 62 18.68 5.02 -1.38
N CYS A 63 17.43 4.99 -0.92
CA CYS A 63 17.04 4.15 0.21
C CYS A 63 17.11 2.65 -0.13
N SER A 64 17.09 1.80 0.90
CA SER A 64 16.91 0.37 0.72
C SER A 64 15.57 0.04 0.04
N ASP A 65 15.46 -1.15 -0.55
CA ASP A 65 14.23 -1.55 -1.22
C ASP A 65 13.03 -1.58 -0.27
N ASN A 66 13.21 -2.04 0.96
CA ASN A 66 12.14 -2.00 1.97
C ASN A 66 11.64 -0.58 2.26
N HIS A 67 12.55 0.38 2.40
CA HIS A 67 12.18 1.78 2.60
C HIS A 67 11.53 2.39 1.36
N PHE A 68 11.91 1.94 0.16
CA PHE A 68 11.23 2.33 -1.07
C PHE A 68 9.80 1.80 -1.10
N PHE A 69 9.57 0.56 -0.65
CA PHE A 69 8.23 0.00 -0.56
C PHE A 69 7.37 0.71 0.50
N ASP A 70 7.95 1.15 1.60
CA ASP A 70 7.23 2.02 2.55
C ASP A 70 6.76 3.31 1.86
N PHE A 71 7.59 3.92 1.01
CA PHE A 71 7.20 5.09 0.21
C PHE A 71 6.05 4.75 -0.76
N VAL A 72 6.14 3.63 -1.49
CA VAL A 72 5.06 3.18 -2.38
C VAL A 72 3.75 3.02 -1.61
N GLU A 73 3.78 2.32 -0.48
CA GLU A 73 2.60 2.08 0.35
C GLU A 73 2.00 3.38 0.91
N PHE A 74 2.81 4.38 1.27
CA PHE A 74 2.31 5.68 1.70
C PHE A 74 1.62 6.47 0.59
N ILE A 75 2.06 6.34 -0.67
CA ILE A 75 1.37 6.96 -1.80
C ILE A 75 -0.07 6.44 -1.86
N PHE A 76 -0.26 5.11 -1.77
CA PHE A 76 -1.58 4.50 -1.86
C PHE A 76 -2.39 4.59 -0.56
N GLY A 77 -1.75 4.66 0.60
CA GLY A 77 -2.37 4.81 1.91
C GLY A 77 -2.66 6.24 2.32
N SER A 78 -2.35 7.22 1.49
CA SER A 78 -2.53 8.63 1.80
C SER A 78 -4.00 9.02 1.88
N GLU A 79 -4.37 9.79 2.90
CA GLU A 79 -5.68 10.45 2.99
C GLU A 79 -5.93 11.46 1.85
N HIS A 80 -4.89 11.79 1.09
CA HIS A 80 -4.96 12.64 -0.09
C HIS A 80 -5.16 11.86 -1.39
N LEU A 81 -5.38 10.54 -1.30
CA LEU A 81 -5.52 9.67 -2.47
C LEU A 81 -6.65 10.12 -3.41
N TRP A 82 -7.75 10.69 -2.86
CA TRP A 82 -8.84 11.24 -3.64
C TRP A 82 -8.40 12.32 -4.66
N ARG A 83 -7.23 12.94 -4.47
CA ARG A 83 -6.64 13.91 -5.41
C ARG A 83 -6.02 13.26 -6.65
N PHE A 84 -5.82 11.94 -6.61
CA PHE A 84 -5.33 11.16 -7.75
C PHE A 84 -6.44 10.80 -8.75
N GLY A 85 -7.68 11.22 -8.51
CA GLY A 85 -8.81 10.99 -9.40
C GLY A 85 -9.88 10.08 -8.80
N SER A 86 -10.54 9.32 -9.68
CA SER A 86 -11.60 8.37 -9.31
C SER A 86 -11.04 7.02 -8.83
N ASP A 87 -11.91 6.17 -8.29
CA ASP A 87 -11.57 4.79 -7.95
C ASP A 87 -11.03 3.98 -9.13
N ALA A 88 -11.49 4.28 -10.34
CA ALA A 88 -10.97 3.67 -11.56
C ALA A 88 -9.52 4.12 -11.85
N ASP A 89 -9.21 5.39 -11.61
CA ASP A 89 -7.84 5.91 -11.75
C ASP A 89 -6.91 5.30 -10.70
N HIS A 90 -7.38 5.13 -9.46
CA HIS A 90 -6.62 4.45 -8.41
C HIS A 90 -6.29 2.99 -8.77
N ASN A 91 -7.27 2.25 -9.27
CA ASN A 91 -7.06 0.86 -9.69
C ASN A 91 -6.09 0.77 -10.88
N ARG A 92 -6.23 1.69 -11.86
CA ARG A 92 -5.28 1.77 -12.98
C ARG A 92 -3.86 2.03 -12.51
N PHE A 93 -3.68 2.92 -11.52
CA PHE A 93 -2.35 3.20 -10.98
C PHE A 93 -1.74 1.95 -10.30
N VAL A 94 -2.54 1.14 -9.57
CA VAL A 94 -2.09 -0.16 -9.04
C VAL A 94 -1.66 -1.09 -10.17
N GLU A 95 -2.45 -1.20 -11.25
CA GLU A 95 -2.14 -2.03 -12.42
C GLU A 95 -0.84 -1.56 -13.11
N ASP A 96 -0.64 -0.26 -13.27
CA ASP A 96 0.56 0.31 -13.90
C ASP A 96 1.81 0.03 -13.05
N VAL A 97 1.72 0.10 -11.72
CA VAL A 97 2.82 -0.29 -10.81
C VAL A 97 3.12 -1.78 -10.91
N ASN A 98 2.09 -2.63 -10.94
CA ASN A 98 2.28 -4.08 -11.12
C ASN A 98 2.94 -4.40 -12.46
N ARG A 99 2.55 -3.69 -13.53
CA ARG A 99 3.19 -3.82 -14.84
C ARG A 99 4.67 -3.42 -14.80
N LEU A 100 5.06 -2.39 -14.02
CA LEU A 100 6.47 -2.05 -13.84
C LEU A 100 7.26 -3.18 -13.14
N PHE A 101 6.68 -3.81 -12.11
CA PHE A 101 7.31 -4.97 -11.48
C PHE A 101 7.53 -6.11 -12.48
N GLU A 102 6.55 -6.37 -13.36
CA GLU A 102 6.65 -7.41 -14.38
C GLU A 102 7.69 -7.08 -15.46
N VAL A 103 7.71 -5.84 -15.97
CA VAL A 103 8.66 -5.40 -17.00
C VAL A 103 10.11 -5.50 -16.51
N ASP A 104 10.35 -5.26 -15.22
CA ASP A 104 11.68 -5.33 -14.62
C ASP A 104 11.99 -6.70 -14.00
N ASP A 105 11.13 -7.71 -14.24
CA ASP A 105 11.25 -9.08 -13.70
C ASP A 105 11.50 -9.08 -12.18
N LEU A 106 10.76 -8.24 -11.46
CA LEU A 106 10.87 -8.11 -10.02
C LEU A 106 9.85 -9.03 -9.33
N PRO A 107 10.26 -9.74 -8.27
CA PRO A 107 9.39 -10.69 -7.56
C PRO A 107 8.45 -9.98 -6.58
N TYR A 108 7.80 -8.92 -7.00
CA TYR A 108 6.89 -8.13 -6.17
C TYR A 108 5.53 -7.93 -6.85
N ALA A 109 4.51 -7.73 -6.05
CA ALA A 109 3.21 -7.28 -6.50
C ALA A 109 2.63 -6.27 -5.51
N LEU A 110 1.83 -5.33 -6.02
CA LEU A 110 1.03 -4.41 -5.23
C LEU A 110 -0.40 -4.97 -5.17
N THR A 111 -0.93 -5.18 -3.95
CA THR A 111 -2.31 -5.63 -3.76
C THR A 111 -3.30 -4.55 -4.20
N GLY A 112 -4.55 -4.92 -4.46
CA GLY A 112 -5.61 -3.97 -4.76
C GLY A 112 -6.13 -3.24 -3.52
N PHE A 113 -7.00 -2.25 -3.75
CA PHE A 113 -7.81 -1.65 -2.71
C PHE A 113 -8.93 -2.59 -2.28
N VAL A 114 -9.21 -2.66 -0.99
CA VAL A 114 -10.42 -3.28 -0.47
C VAL A 114 -11.42 -2.18 -0.16
N ARG A 115 -12.58 -2.24 -0.81
CA ARG A 115 -13.65 -1.25 -0.68
C ARG A 115 -14.96 -1.93 -0.30
N GLN A 116 -15.74 -1.25 0.54
CA GLN A 116 -17.03 -1.76 0.99
C GLN A 116 -18.12 -0.71 0.75
N GLU A 117 -19.30 -1.20 0.38
CA GLU A 117 -20.48 -0.37 0.35
C GLU A 117 -20.95 -0.10 1.79
N GLY A 118 -21.09 1.18 2.12
CA GLY A 118 -21.65 1.66 3.37
C GLY A 118 -22.91 2.49 3.12
N VAL A 119 -23.61 2.82 4.20
CA VAL A 119 -24.73 3.76 4.15
C VAL A 119 -24.29 5.01 4.89
N GLY A 120 -24.04 6.08 4.14
CA GLY A 120 -23.80 7.41 4.68
C GLY A 120 -25.08 8.23 4.71
N SER A 121 -25.02 9.44 5.26
CA SER A 121 -26.10 10.40 5.22
C SER A 121 -25.63 11.68 4.54
N PHE A 122 -26.33 12.08 3.48
CA PHE A 122 -26.10 13.37 2.83
C PHE A 122 -27.39 14.22 2.97
N HIS A 123 -27.27 15.35 3.67
CA HIS A 123 -28.41 16.22 4.00
C HIS A 123 -29.62 15.48 4.63
N GLY A 124 -29.33 14.48 5.50
CA GLY A 124 -30.37 13.71 6.18
C GLY A 124 -30.99 12.57 5.38
N SER A 125 -30.58 12.39 4.12
CA SER A 125 -31.03 11.25 3.28
C SER A 125 -29.96 10.15 3.26
N PRO A 126 -30.35 8.86 3.39
CA PRO A 126 -29.41 7.75 3.28
C PRO A 126 -28.82 7.72 1.88
N THR A 127 -27.50 7.71 1.80
CA THR A 127 -26.76 7.67 0.53
C THR A 127 -25.79 6.51 0.57
N LYS A 128 -25.70 5.75 -0.52
CA LYS A 128 -24.65 4.73 -0.65
C LYS A 128 -23.29 5.41 -0.66
N THR A 129 -22.40 4.98 0.21
CA THR A 129 -21.01 5.41 0.27
C THR A 129 -20.10 4.21 0.01
N ILE A 130 -18.96 4.46 -0.61
CA ILE A 130 -17.89 3.47 -0.75
C ILE A 130 -16.79 3.89 0.21
N GLU A 131 -16.43 3.01 1.13
CA GLU A 131 -15.36 3.23 2.08
C GLU A 131 -14.19 2.30 1.75
N THR A 132 -12.97 2.83 1.69
CA THR A 132 -11.76 2.02 1.54
C THR A 132 -11.38 1.46 2.91
N THR A 133 -11.43 0.15 3.06
CA THR A 133 -11.14 -0.56 4.31
C THR A 133 -9.74 -1.12 4.37
N ALA A 134 -9.10 -1.38 3.22
CA ALA A 134 -7.67 -1.68 3.16
C ALA A 134 -7.03 -1.03 1.93
N TYR A 135 -5.80 -0.58 2.12
CA TYR A 135 -4.98 0.07 1.11
C TYR A 135 -3.96 -0.91 0.51
N PRO A 136 -3.50 -0.68 -0.74
CA PRO A 136 -2.51 -1.50 -1.40
C PRO A 136 -1.23 -1.67 -0.57
N ARG A 137 -0.70 -2.91 -0.58
CA ARG A 137 0.54 -3.30 0.06
C ARG A 137 1.46 -3.98 -0.93
N VAL A 138 2.75 -3.71 -0.84
CA VAL A 138 3.75 -4.43 -1.63
C VAL A 138 4.03 -5.78 -0.98
N ILE A 139 3.78 -6.85 -1.70
CA ILE A 139 4.02 -8.23 -1.25
C ILE A 139 5.10 -8.89 -2.12
N LEU A 140 5.80 -9.86 -1.56
CA LEU A 140 6.71 -10.71 -2.31
C LEU A 140 5.89 -11.74 -3.10
N ARG A 141 6.22 -11.92 -4.37
CA ARG A 141 5.59 -12.87 -5.28
C ARG A 141 6.62 -13.94 -5.65
N ASP A 142 6.81 -14.92 -4.79
CA ASP A 142 7.80 -15.99 -4.98
C ASP A 142 7.46 -16.88 -6.18
N SER A 143 6.16 -17.02 -6.46
CA SER A 143 5.65 -17.81 -7.58
C SER A 143 4.37 -17.16 -8.10
N GLN A 144 4.26 -17.03 -9.43
CA GLN A 144 3.03 -16.54 -10.07
C GLN A 144 1.84 -17.45 -9.77
N VAL A 145 2.08 -18.75 -9.71
CA VAL A 145 1.04 -19.76 -9.43
C VAL A 145 0.53 -19.61 -8.00
N GLU A 146 1.43 -19.54 -7.02
CA GLU A 146 1.05 -19.35 -5.60
C GLU A 146 0.32 -18.03 -5.39
N HIS A 147 0.77 -16.97 -6.05
CA HIS A 147 0.10 -15.67 -5.95
C HIS A 147 -1.33 -15.75 -6.49
N ALA A 148 -1.51 -16.26 -7.72
CA ALA A 148 -2.82 -16.31 -8.39
C ALA A 148 -3.76 -17.35 -7.75
N GLU A 149 -3.26 -18.49 -7.28
CA GLU A 149 -4.10 -19.59 -6.77
C GLU A 149 -4.35 -19.53 -5.27
N ILE A 150 -3.50 -18.85 -4.51
CA ILE A 150 -3.59 -18.81 -3.05
C ILE A 150 -3.78 -17.39 -2.53
N ILE A 151 -2.87 -16.48 -2.85
CA ILE A 151 -2.86 -15.15 -2.22
C ILE A 151 -4.02 -14.27 -2.70
N GLU A 152 -4.22 -14.13 -4.01
CA GLU A 152 -5.32 -13.33 -4.57
C GLU A 152 -6.71 -13.82 -4.16
N PRO A 153 -7.02 -15.14 -4.24
CA PRO A 153 -8.30 -15.64 -3.76
C PRO A 153 -8.49 -15.42 -2.24
N THR A 154 -7.43 -15.59 -1.44
CA THR A 154 -7.49 -15.35 0.00
C THR A 154 -7.80 -13.89 0.29
N LEU A 155 -7.09 -12.95 -0.33
CA LEU A 155 -7.36 -11.52 -0.18
C LEU A 155 -8.77 -11.19 -0.62
N THR A 156 -9.24 -11.77 -1.73
CA THR A 156 -10.62 -11.58 -2.23
C THR A 156 -11.66 -12.07 -1.21
N LEU A 157 -11.46 -13.24 -0.59
CA LEU A 157 -12.35 -13.76 0.44
C LEU A 157 -12.37 -12.88 1.70
N LEU A 158 -11.25 -12.28 2.05
CA LEU A 158 -11.10 -11.39 3.20
C LEU A 158 -11.63 -9.96 2.96
N THR A 159 -12.16 -9.65 1.77
CA THR A 159 -12.75 -8.32 1.48
C THR A 159 -14.06 -8.05 2.22
N GLY A 160 -14.72 -9.07 2.76
CA GLY A 160 -15.98 -8.89 3.50
C GLY A 160 -15.81 -8.03 4.76
N ALA A 161 -16.81 -7.16 5.06
CA ALA A 161 -16.79 -6.23 6.19
C ALA A 161 -16.41 -6.89 7.52
N ASP A 162 -16.92 -8.09 7.74
CA ASP A 162 -16.69 -8.83 8.97
C ASP A 162 -15.25 -9.36 9.09
N PHE A 163 -14.53 -9.47 7.96
CA PHE A 163 -13.17 -10.02 7.92
C PHE A 163 -12.06 -8.96 7.97
N LYS A 164 -12.40 -7.68 8.23
CA LYS A 164 -11.41 -6.59 8.25
C LYS A 164 -10.20 -6.91 9.12
N SER A 165 -10.40 -7.34 10.38
CA SER A 165 -9.30 -7.69 11.29
C SER A 165 -8.43 -8.82 10.74
N ALA A 166 -9.05 -9.88 10.20
CA ALA A 166 -8.34 -11.00 9.59
C ALA A 166 -7.53 -10.56 8.36
N ASN A 167 -8.09 -9.68 7.54
CA ASN A 167 -7.42 -9.11 6.38
C ASN A 167 -6.19 -8.28 6.79
N ASP A 168 -6.33 -7.41 7.80
CA ASP A 168 -5.23 -6.59 8.30
C ASP A 168 -4.08 -7.45 8.86
N GLU A 169 -4.41 -8.52 9.60
CA GLU A 169 -3.44 -9.48 10.12
C GLU A 169 -2.73 -10.24 8.98
N PHE A 170 -3.47 -10.68 7.95
CA PHE A 170 -2.91 -11.37 6.80
C PHE A 170 -1.97 -10.47 5.98
N LEU A 171 -2.38 -9.24 5.69
CA LEU A 171 -1.54 -8.25 5.00
C LEU A 171 -0.29 -7.90 5.81
N ALA A 172 -0.40 -7.83 7.13
CA ALA A 172 0.76 -7.62 8.00
C ALA A 172 1.72 -8.82 7.93
N ALA A 173 1.22 -10.06 7.93
CA ALA A 173 2.04 -11.25 7.76
C ALA A 173 2.79 -11.26 6.41
N LEU A 174 2.12 -10.89 5.31
CA LEU A 174 2.76 -10.78 3.99
C LEU A 174 3.83 -9.68 3.97
N THR A 175 3.62 -8.59 4.70
CA THR A 175 4.61 -7.52 4.86
C THR A 175 5.85 -7.99 5.61
N ASP A 176 5.68 -8.75 6.71
CA ASP A 176 6.77 -9.32 7.48
C ASP A 176 7.55 -10.36 6.65
N TYR A 177 6.84 -11.20 5.90
CA TYR A 177 7.44 -12.14 4.97
C TYR A 177 8.34 -11.44 3.95
N ARG A 178 7.85 -10.37 3.32
CA ARG A 178 8.63 -9.53 2.41
C ARG A 178 9.89 -8.94 3.07
N LYS A 179 9.80 -8.57 4.34
CA LYS A 179 10.92 -8.00 5.12
C LYS A 179 11.90 -9.06 5.62
N GLY A 180 11.59 -10.35 5.49
CA GLY A 180 12.39 -11.46 6.00
C GLY A 180 12.17 -11.73 7.50
N ASP A 181 11.17 -11.11 8.10
CA ASP A 181 10.78 -11.34 9.50
C ASP A 181 9.82 -12.53 9.59
N TYR A 182 10.37 -13.71 9.37
CA TYR A 182 9.58 -14.94 9.33
C TYR A 182 8.96 -15.31 10.68
N GLY A 183 9.57 -14.87 11.80
CA GLY A 183 9.03 -15.10 13.14
C GLY A 183 7.68 -14.42 13.34
N ASP A 184 7.61 -13.11 13.03
CA ASP A 184 6.39 -12.32 13.11
C ASP A 184 5.36 -12.78 12.06
N CYS A 185 5.79 -13.11 10.84
CA CYS A 185 4.93 -13.69 9.82
C CYS A 185 4.23 -14.96 10.30
N LEU A 186 4.99 -15.92 10.87
CA LEU A 186 4.45 -17.18 11.41
C LEU A 186 3.52 -16.99 12.62
N THR A 187 3.58 -15.86 13.28
CA THR A 187 2.66 -15.51 14.37
C THR A 187 1.36 -14.88 13.82
N LYS A 188 1.46 -14.01 12.84
CA LYS A 188 0.31 -13.27 12.28
C LYS A 188 -0.57 -14.12 11.36
N CYS A 189 0.00 -15.06 10.60
CA CYS A 189 -0.79 -15.97 9.76
C CYS A 189 -1.81 -16.79 10.56
N PRO A 190 -1.45 -17.50 11.64
CA PRO A 190 -2.42 -18.20 12.49
C PRO A 190 -3.45 -17.24 13.12
N SER A 191 -3.05 -16.06 13.57
CA SER A 191 -3.96 -15.04 14.11
C SER A 191 -5.06 -14.68 13.12
N SER A 192 -4.70 -14.41 11.86
CA SER A 192 -5.67 -14.12 10.79
C SER A 192 -6.64 -15.30 10.60
N PHE A 193 -6.12 -16.54 10.55
CA PHE A 193 -6.95 -17.73 10.41
C PHE A 193 -7.91 -17.91 11.61
N GLU A 194 -7.44 -17.71 12.84
CA GLU A 194 -8.29 -17.77 14.04
C GLU A 194 -9.39 -16.71 14.00
N SER A 195 -9.09 -15.50 13.54
CA SER A 195 -10.07 -14.41 13.37
C SER A 195 -11.16 -14.83 12.39
N VAL A 196 -10.83 -15.43 11.26
CA VAL A 196 -11.79 -16.00 10.30
C VAL A 196 -12.65 -17.08 10.95
N MET A 197 -12.03 -18.02 11.65
CA MET A 197 -12.76 -19.12 12.30
C MET A 197 -13.74 -18.62 13.36
N LYS A 198 -13.38 -17.62 14.17
CA LYS A 198 -14.27 -16.98 15.14
C LYS A 198 -15.51 -16.41 14.47
N ILE A 199 -15.31 -15.63 13.39
CA ILE A 199 -16.41 -15.02 12.63
C ILE A 199 -17.36 -16.08 12.07
N ILE A 200 -16.83 -17.15 11.48
CA ILE A 200 -17.65 -18.24 10.94
C ILE A 200 -18.43 -18.96 12.04
N CYS A 201 -17.81 -19.21 13.20
CA CYS A 201 -18.47 -19.86 14.33
C CYS A 201 -19.59 -18.98 14.90
N ASP A 202 -19.38 -17.67 14.99
CA ASP A 202 -20.40 -16.74 15.53
C ASP A 202 -21.62 -16.58 14.61
N ARG A 203 -21.44 -16.69 13.29
CA ARG A 203 -22.54 -16.69 12.31
C ARG A 203 -23.42 -17.95 12.34
N LYS A 204 -22.92 -19.04 12.93
CA LYS A 204 -23.64 -20.32 13.01
C LYS A 204 -24.40 -20.52 14.33
N LYS A 205 -24.29 -19.58 15.26
CA LYS A 205 -25.06 -19.53 16.51
C LYS A 205 -26.38 -18.79 16.29
#